data_1391bd88e11522d382353be4dbdd17fb
#
_entry.id   1391bd88e11522d382353be4dbdd17fb
#
_cell.length_a   1.000
_cell.length_b   1.000
_cell.length_c   1.000
_cell.angle_alpha   90.00
_cell.angle_beta   90.00
_cell.angle_gamma   90.00
#
_symmetry.space_group_name_H-M   'P 1'
#
loop_
_entity.id
_entity.type
_entity.pdbx_description
1 polymer ?
#
loop_
_entity_poly.entity_id
_entity_poly.type
_entity_poly.pdbx_seq_one_letter_code
_entity_poly.pdbx_strand_id
1 'polypeptide(L)'
;DKYYYINLLRIARKVNVPLITNYVEGLVDFQNIITLFRVKKQHRDMKFLETVVHEGGTIPKNKIVASLNDTPEVIAQNFRREKLGAFLVDGVEAFNESKRLSEFEKISDNYLMELNKESKYVVFGPEPLFTYLVAKEREINALRMIMVSKINNISSDKIKGRLRETYA
;
A
#
# COMPACT_ATOMS: atom_id res chain seq x y z
N ASP A 1 -10.27 -8.51 8.77
CA ASP A 1 -9.59 -7.93 7.59
C ASP A 1 -9.93 -8.68 6.29
N LYS A 2 -9.94 -10.04 6.26
CA LYS A 2 -10.22 -10.82 5.05
C LYS A 2 -11.56 -10.43 4.39
N TYR A 3 -12.64 -10.34 5.16
CA TYR A 3 -13.95 -9.93 4.64
C TYR A 3 -13.97 -8.50 4.10
N TYR A 4 -13.18 -7.61 4.68
CA TYR A 4 -13.05 -6.23 4.22
C TYR A 4 -12.51 -6.19 2.78
N TYR A 5 -11.38 -6.83 2.51
CA TYR A 5 -10.77 -6.83 1.17
C TYR A 5 -11.62 -7.55 0.12
N ILE A 6 -12.25 -8.67 0.49
CA ILE A 6 -13.18 -9.40 -0.40
C ILE A 6 -14.35 -8.50 -0.80
N ASN A 7 -14.97 -7.80 0.15
CA ASN A 7 -16.09 -6.92 -0.14
C ASN A 7 -15.65 -5.68 -0.94
N LEU A 8 -14.51 -5.10 -0.61
CA LEU A 8 -13.96 -3.95 -1.31
C LEU A 8 -13.72 -4.27 -2.79
N LEU A 9 -13.09 -5.41 -3.09
CA LEU A 9 -12.88 -5.89 -4.46
C LEU A 9 -14.19 -6.18 -5.17
N ARG A 10 -15.14 -6.83 -4.50
CA ARG A 10 -16.45 -7.11 -5.06
C ARG A 10 -17.18 -5.84 -5.48
N ILE A 11 -17.13 -4.79 -4.64
CA ILE A 11 -17.73 -3.49 -4.92
C ILE A 11 -16.98 -2.81 -6.06
N ALA A 12 -15.66 -2.76 -6.03
CA ALA A 12 -14.84 -2.15 -7.08
C ALA A 12 -15.13 -2.76 -8.46
N ARG A 13 -15.19 -4.08 -8.55
CA ARG A 13 -15.52 -4.79 -9.79
C ARG A 13 -16.96 -4.55 -10.24
N LYS A 14 -17.92 -4.41 -9.30
CA LYS A 14 -19.31 -4.08 -9.63
C LYS A 14 -19.46 -2.66 -10.17
N VAL A 15 -18.69 -1.72 -9.64
CA VAL A 15 -18.66 -0.33 -10.14
C VAL A 15 -18.06 -0.26 -11.54
N ASN A 16 -17.16 -1.19 -11.89
CA ASN A 16 -16.55 -1.36 -13.21
C ASN A 16 -15.84 -0.10 -13.73
N VAL A 17 -15.14 0.59 -12.84
CA VAL A 17 -14.30 1.76 -13.16
C VAL A 17 -12.84 1.34 -13.00
N PRO A 18 -12.02 1.40 -14.07
CA PRO A 18 -10.63 0.90 -14.04
C PRO A 18 -9.78 1.55 -12.94
N LEU A 19 -9.90 2.85 -12.72
CA LEU A 19 -9.19 3.56 -11.66
C LEU A 19 -9.48 2.96 -10.28
N ILE A 20 -10.76 2.73 -9.96
CA ILE A 20 -11.19 2.21 -8.66
C ILE A 20 -10.70 0.76 -8.49
N THR A 21 -10.80 -0.04 -9.55
CA THR A 21 -10.34 -1.43 -9.52
C THR A 21 -8.82 -1.49 -9.32
N ASN A 22 -8.05 -0.72 -10.10
CA ASN A 22 -6.59 -0.66 -9.98
C ASN A 22 -6.15 -0.18 -8.59
N TYR A 23 -6.84 0.81 -8.02
CA TYR A 23 -6.57 1.29 -6.67
C TYR A 23 -6.78 0.20 -5.62
N VAL A 24 -7.89 -0.54 -5.69
CA VAL A 24 -8.20 -1.60 -4.73
C VAL A 24 -7.26 -2.79 -4.89
N GLU A 25 -6.95 -3.19 -6.11
CA GLU A 25 -5.97 -4.25 -6.39
C GLU A 25 -4.58 -3.87 -5.87
N GLY A 26 -4.13 -2.64 -6.11
CA GLY A 26 -2.87 -2.12 -5.57
C GLY A 26 -2.86 -2.10 -4.04
N LEU A 27 -3.96 -1.69 -3.41
CA LEU A 27 -4.11 -1.73 -1.95
C LEU A 27 -3.93 -3.15 -1.39
N VAL A 28 -4.53 -4.16 -2.05
CA VAL A 28 -4.39 -5.56 -1.65
C VAL A 28 -2.95 -6.04 -1.82
N ASP A 29 -2.32 -5.72 -2.94
CA ASP A 29 -0.94 -6.12 -3.22
C ASP A 29 0.04 -5.56 -2.19
N PHE A 30 -0.03 -4.25 -1.90
CA PHE A 30 0.82 -3.64 -0.87
C PHE A 30 0.57 -4.23 0.51
N GLN A 31 -0.69 -4.45 0.87
CA GLN A 31 -1.02 -5.08 2.15
C GLN A 31 -0.43 -6.48 2.26
N ASN A 32 -0.47 -7.25 1.18
CA ASN A 32 0.12 -8.58 1.13
C ASN A 32 1.65 -8.56 1.25
N ILE A 33 2.31 -7.62 0.56
CA ILE A 33 3.77 -7.45 0.65
C ILE A 33 4.19 -7.00 2.06
N ILE A 34 3.50 -6.03 2.64
CA ILE A 34 3.75 -5.60 4.03
C ILE A 34 3.56 -6.78 4.99
N THR A 35 2.53 -7.60 4.77
CA THR A 35 2.26 -8.80 5.56
C THR A 35 3.38 -9.83 5.40
N LEU A 36 3.88 -10.06 4.19
CA LEU A 36 5.03 -10.92 3.93
C LEU A 36 6.25 -10.48 4.76
N PHE A 37 6.61 -9.20 4.72
CA PHE A 37 7.73 -8.67 5.50
C PHE A 37 7.51 -8.75 7.01
N ARG A 38 6.27 -8.54 7.49
CA ARG A 38 5.92 -8.71 8.91
C ARG A 38 6.07 -10.15 9.37
N VAL A 39 5.54 -11.10 8.61
CA VAL A 39 5.61 -12.54 8.89
C VAL A 39 7.07 -13.01 8.89
N LYS A 40 7.86 -12.55 7.91
CA LYS A 40 9.30 -12.80 7.83
C LYS A 40 10.03 -12.27 9.07
N LYS A 41 9.78 -11.04 9.48
CA LYS A 41 10.37 -10.43 10.68
C LYS A 41 9.97 -11.15 11.98
N GLN A 42 8.79 -11.76 12.01
CA GLN A 42 8.28 -12.53 13.14
C GLN A 42 8.71 -14.00 13.12
N HIS A 43 9.49 -14.42 12.10
CA HIS A 43 9.91 -15.80 11.91
C HIS A 43 8.74 -16.81 11.94
N ARG A 44 7.59 -16.42 11.37
CA ARG A 44 6.45 -17.31 11.22
C ARG A 44 6.59 -18.18 9.98
N ASP A 45 5.88 -19.29 9.97
CA ASP A 45 5.94 -20.27 8.91
C ASP A 45 5.09 -19.91 7.68
N MET A 46 5.27 -20.67 6.60
CA MET A 46 4.55 -20.50 5.35
C MET A 46 3.05 -20.72 5.50
N LYS A 47 2.63 -21.66 6.34
CA LYS A 47 1.21 -21.94 6.61
C LYS A 47 0.51 -20.74 7.23
N PHE A 48 1.19 -20.05 8.15
CA PHE A 48 0.68 -18.82 8.73
C PHE A 48 0.53 -17.73 7.67
N LEU A 49 1.56 -17.52 6.84
CA LEU A 49 1.52 -16.53 5.76
C LEU A 49 0.36 -16.81 4.80
N GLU A 50 0.14 -18.07 4.43
CA GLU A 50 -0.96 -18.47 3.55
C GLU A 50 -2.34 -18.13 4.12
N THR A 51 -2.51 -18.16 5.45
CA THR A 51 -3.78 -17.79 6.08
C THR A 51 -4.06 -16.29 6.13
N VAL A 52 -3.00 -15.46 6.17
CA VAL A 52 -3.12 -14.00 6.36
C VAL A 52 -3.00 -13.19 5.07
N VAL A 53 -2.48 -13.78 3.99
CA VAL A 53 -2.42 -13.15 2.65
C VAL A 53 -3.80 -13.16 2.00
N HIS A 54 -4.17 -12.05 1.38
CA HIS A 54 -5.45 -11.83 0.71
C HIS A 54 -5.37 -12.15 -0.78
N GLU A 55 -6.46 -12.66 -1.33
CA GLU A 55 -6.63 -12.81 -2.77
C GLU A 55 -7.20 -11.52 -3.38
N GLY A 56 -6.96 -11.33 -4.68
CA GLY A 56 -7.59 -10.27 -5.46
C GLY A 56 -6.71 -9.07 -5.77
N GLY A 57 -5.44 -9.10 -5.41
CA GLY A 57 -4.43 -8.21 -5.98
C GLY A 57 -4.01 -8.64 -7.38
N THR A 58 -3.11 -7.90 -8.00
CA THR A 58 -2.50 -8.24 -9.30
C THR A 58 -1.43 -9.31 -9.15
N ILE A 59 -0.83 -9.43 -7.96
CA ILE A 59 0.18 -10.43 -7.64
C ILE A 59 -0.49 -11.70 -7.10
N PRO A 60 -0.28 -12.85 -7.74
CA PRO A 60 -0.86 -14.12 -7.29
C PRO A 60 -0.41 -14.49 -5.87
N LYS A 61 -1.34 -14.91 -5.02
CA LYS A 61 -1.09 -15.28 -3.62
C LYS A 61 0.02 -16.32 -3.47
N ASN A 62 0.03 -17.35 -4.32
CA ASN A 62 1.05 -18.40 -4.31
C ASN A 62 2.47 -17.84 -4.53
N LYS A 63 2.62 -16.82 -5.39
CA LYS A 63 3.89 -16.14 -5.66
C LYS A 63 4.37 -15.40 -4.41
N ILE A 64 3.47 -14.73 -3.69
CA ILE A 64 3.79 -14.04 -2.43
C ILE A 64 4.22 -15.05 -1.35
N VAL A 65 3.46 -16.14 -1.21
CA VAL A 65 3.75 -17.17 -0.20
C VAL A 65 5.09 -17.86 -0.48
N ALA A 66 5.40 -18.15 -1.74
CA ALA A 66 6.68 -18.77 -2.14
C ALA A 66 7.88 -17.88 -1.80
N SER A 67 7.71 -16.57 -1.80
CA SER A 67 8.79 -15.59 -1.52
C SER A 67 9.12 -15.44 -0.03
N LEU A 68 8.51 -16.20 0.89
CA LEU A 68 8.77 -16.06 2.33
C LEU A 68 10.24 -16.22 2.71
N ASN A 69 10.94 -17.14 2.07
CA ASN A 69 12.35 -17.47 2.38
C ASN A 69 13.34 -16.61 1.57
N ASP A 70 12.88 -15.89 0.56
CA ASP A 70 13.73 -15.05 -0.29
C ASP A 70 14.24 -13.82 0.49
N THR A 71 15.41 -13.30 0.09
CA THR A 71 15.89 -12.03 0.64
C THR A 71 15.02 -10.86 0.11
N PRO A 72 14.99 -9.71 0.80
CA PRO A 72 14.22 -8.55 0.32
C PRO A 72 14.57 -8.16 -1.12
N GLU A 73 15.84 -8.24 -1.51
CA GLU A 73 16.33 -7.90 -2.85
C GLU A 73 15.80 -8.88 -3.90
N VAL A 74 15.77 -10.18 -3.57
CA VAL A 74 15.20 -11.21 -4.46
C VAL A 74 13.70 -11.02 -4.61
N ILE A 75 12.98 -10.66 -3.53
CA ILE A 75 11.57 -10.33 -3.56
C ILE A 75 11.34 -9.15 -4.52
N ALA A 76 12.10 -8.07 -4.40
CA ALA A 76 12.00 -6.91 -5.28
C ALA A 76 12.23 -7.29 -6.75
N GLN A 77 13.23 -8.12 -7.04
CA GLN A 77 13.51 -8.60 -8.40
C GLN A 77 12.38 -9.48 -8.95
N ASN A 78 11.86 -10.41 -8.13
CA ASN A 78 10.77 -11.31 -8.54
C ASN A 78 9.49 -10.56 -8.89
N PHE A 79 9.22 -9.44 -8.24
CA PHE A 79 8.05 -8.61 -8.49
C PHE A 79 8.30 -7.41 -9.40
N ARG A 80 9.54 -7.21 -9.90
CA ARG A 80 9.91 -6.03 -10.72
C ARG A 80 9.04 -5.84 -11.97
N ARG A 81 8.51 -6.92 -12.54
CA ARG A 81 7.65 -6.88 -13.73
C ARG A 81 6.16 -6.65 -13.43
N GLU A 82 5.79 -6.67 -12.16
CA GLU A 82 4.43 -6.38 -11.73
C GLU A 82 4.17 -4.86 -11.78
N LYS A 83 2.91 -4.45 -11.79
CA LYS A 83 2.54 -3.01 -11.81
C LYS A 83 3.20 -2.20 -10.70
N LEU A 84 3.45 -2.84 -9.55
CA LEU A 84 4.09 -2.24 -8.39
C LEU A 84 5.62 -2.32 -8.41
N GLY A 85 6.21 -2.91 -9.44
CA GLY A 85 7.62 -3.34 -9.40
C GLY A 85 8.62 -2.24 -9.07
N ALA A 86 8.48 -1.04 -9.65
CA ALA A 86 9.36 0.09 -9.36
C ALA A 86 9.25 0.50 -7.87
N PHE A 87 8.02 0.65 -7.37
CA PHE A 87 7.76 1.05 -5.98
C PHE A 87 8.17 -0.02 -4.96
N LEU A 88 8.15 -1.30 -5.36
CA LEU A 88 8.66 -2.39 -4.53
C LEU A 88 10.17 -2.32 -4.39
N VAL A 89 10.90 -1.96 -5.44
CA VAL A 89 12.36 -1.77 -5.37
C VAL A 89 12.68 -0.64 -4.41
N ASP A 90 12.06 0.52 -4.58
CA ASP A 90 12.25 1.68 -3.70
C ASP A 90 11.87 1.35 -2.25
N GLY A 91 10.79 0.59 -2.06
CA GLY A 91 10.34 0.14 -0.75
C GLY A 91 11.31 -0.81 -0.05
N VAL A 92 11.94 -1.70 -0.80
CA VAL A 92 12.95 -2.62 -0.27
C VAL A 92 14.23 -1.87 0.07
N GLU A 93 14.67 -0.93 -0.75
CA GLU A 93 15.83 -0.09 -0.46
C GLU A 93 15.59 0.71 0.83
N ALA A 94 14.48 1.42 0.95
CA ALA A 94 14.10 2.16 2.15
C ALA A 94 13.98 1.25 3.39
N PHE A 95 13.46 0.02 3.23
CA PHE A 95 13.41 -0.96 4.30
C PHE A 95 14.80 -1.45 4.71
N ASN A 96 15.70 -1.68 3.78
CA ASN A 96 17.06 -2.13 4.06
C ASN A 96 17.86 -1.07 4.82
N GLU A 97 17.67 0.20 4.50
CA GLU A 97 18.33 1.32 5.17
C GLU A 97 17.79 1.54 6.59
N SER A 98 16.47 1.62 6.72
CA SER A 98 15.83 1.99 7.98
C SER A 98 15.48 0.81 8.90
N LYS A 99 15.36 -0.40 8.34
CA LYS A 99 14.79 -1.61 8.97
C LYS A 99 13.36 -1.40 9.50
N ARG A 100 12.64 -0.38 8.98
CA ARG A 100 11.30 0.00 9.40
C ARG A 100 10.29 -0.23 8.28
N LEU A 101 9.23 -0.94 8.60
CA LEU A 101 8.11 -1.14 7.68
C LEU A 101 7.33 0.16 7.41
N SER A 102 7.44 1.17 8.27
CA SER A 102 6.78 2.47 8.09
C SER A 102 7.23 3.20 6.82
N GLU A 103 8.48 3.02 6.38
CA GLU A 103 8.96 3.60 5.13
C GLU A 103 8.33 2.89 3.93
N PHE A 104 8.21 1.58 4.02
CA PHE A 104 7.50 0.80 3.00
C PHE A 104 6.01 1.18 2.92
N GLU A 105 5.35 1.35 4.07
CA GLU A 105 3.96 1.83 4.14
C GLU A 105 3.81 3.23 3.52
N LYS A 106 4.80 4.12 3.71
CA LYS A 106 4.81 5.45 3.08
C LYS A 106 4.86 5.36 1.55
N ILE A 107 5.74 4.53 1.02
CA ILE A 107 5.87 4.31 -0.43
C ILE A 107 4.57 3.74 -1.02
N SER A 108 3.97 2.78 -0.33
CA SER A 108 2.66 2.23 -0.68
C SER A 108 1.58 3.31 -0.75
N ASP A 109 1.52 4.16 0.25
CA ASP A 109 0.55 5.26 0.31
C ASP A 109 0.76 6.28 -0.82
N ASN A 110 2.02 6.59 -1.15
CA ASN A 110 2.36 7.50 -2.24
C ASN A 110 1.98 6.91 -3.61
N TYR A 111 2.24 5.62 -3.82
CA TYR A 111 1.81 4.92 -5.05
C TYR A 111 0.29 5.00 -5.25
N LEU A 112 -0.47 4.69 -4.21
CA LEU A 112 -1.93 4.75 -4.29
C LEU A 112 -2.43 6.17 -4.55
N MET A 113 -1.72 7.19 -4.05
CA MET A 113 -2.02 8.57 -4.36
C MET A 113 -1.67 8.92 -5.82
N GLU A 114 -0.56 8.42 -6.33
CA GLU A 114 -0.17 8.63 -7.73
C GLU A 114 -1.20 8.05 -8.71
N LEU A 115 -1.72 6.84 -8.45
CA LEU A 115 -2.84 6.28 -9.22
C LEU A 115 -4.06 7.20 -9.22
N ASN A 116 -4.34 7.86 -8.11
CA ASN A 116 -5.47 8.79 -8.03
C ASN A 116 -5.22 10.10 -8.80
N LYS A 117 -3.97 10.54 -8.93
CA LYS A 117 -3.63 11.73 -9.72
C LYS A 117 -3.95 11.54 -11.21
N GLU A 118 -4.00 10.32 -11.72
CA GLU A 118 -4.41 10.03 -13.10
C GLU A 118 -5.83 10.54 -13.39
N SER A 119 -6.71 10.58 -12.38
CA SER A 119 -8.07 11.10 -12.53
C SER A 119 -8.17 12.62 -12.68
N LYS A 120 -7.08 13.36 -12.48
CA LYS A 120 -7.05 14.83 -12.53
C LYS A 120 -7.58 15.41 -13.85
N TYR A 121 -7.47 14.64 -14.92
CA TYR A 121 -7.92 15.04 -16.26
C TYR A 121 -9.31 14.49 -16.62
N VAL A 122 -9.94 13.73 -15.74
CA VAL A 122 -11.28 13.18 -15.94
C VAL A 122 -12.31 14.17 -15.37
N VAL A 123 -13.10 14.78 -16.25
CA VAL A 123 -14.07 15.82 -15.86
C VAL A 123 -15.41 15.22 -15.42
N PHE A 124 -15.81 14.11 -16.03
CA PHE A 124 -17.10 13.45 -15.77
C PHE A 124 -16.88 12.00 -15.38
N GLY A 125 -17.73 11.48 -14.51
CA GLY A 125 -17.69 10.10 -14.07
C GLY A 125 -17.53 9.97 -12.56
N PRO A 126 -17.43 8.76 -12.03
CA PRO A 126 -17.25 8.51 -10.60
C PRO A 126 -15.80 8.76 -10.13
N GLU A 127 -14.81 8.81 -11.07
CA GLU A 127 -13.38 8.94 -10.74
C GLU A 127 -13.07 10.20 -9.94
N PRO A 128 -13.51 11.40 -10.34
CA PRO A 128 -13.25 12.62 -9.56
C PRO A 128 -13.81 12.54 -8.13
N LEU A 129 -15.00 11.97 -7.97
CA LEU A 129 -15.62 11.80 -6.65
C LEU A 129 -14.82 10.81 -5.79
N PHE A 130 -14.46 9.68 -6.36
CA PHE A 130 -13.63 8.68 -5.68
C PHE A 130 -12.29 9.28 -5.24
N THR A 131 -11.60 9.95 -6.15
CA THR A 131 -10.32 10.61 -5.87
C THR A 131 -10.43 11.67 -4.79
N TYR A 132 -11.49 12.47 -4.82
CA TYR A 132 -11.76 13.45 -3.77
C TYR A 132 -11.92 12.79 -2.40
N LEU A 133 -12.67 11.69 -2.31
CA LEU A 133 -12.86 10.96 -1.06
C LEU A 133 -11.54 10.38 -0.53
N VAL A 134 -10.74 9.78 -1.39
CA VAL A 134 -9.41 9.24 -1.03
C VAL A 134 -8.48 10.38 -0.57
N ALA A 135 -8.46 11.50 -1.29
CA ALA A 135 -7.66 12.66 -0.91
C ALA A 135 -8.07 13.23 0.45
N LYS A 136 -9.36 13.32 0.73
CA LYS A 136 -9.89 13.78 2.03
C LYS A 136 -9.57 12.82 3.17
N GLU A 137 -9.64 11.53 2.94
CA GLU A 137 -9.23 10.53 3.94
C GLU A 137 -7.73 10.68 4.28
N ARG A 138 -6.89 10.88 3.27
CA ARG A 138 -5.45 11.12 3.45
C ARG A 138 -5.17 12.41 4.22
N GLU A 139 -5.86 13.49 3.89
CA GLU A 139 -5.74 14.78 4.60
C GLU A 139 -6.12 14.61 6.08
N ILE A 140 -7.23 13.95 6.38
CA ILE A 140 -7.67 13.68 7.76
C ILE A 140 -6.63 12.84 8.52
N ASN A 141 -6.07 11.81 7.89
CA ASN A 141 -5.04 10.98 8.49
C ASN A 141 -3.74 11.75 8.74
N ALA A 142 -3.34 12.62 7.84
CA ALA A 142 -2.18 13.51 8.01
C ALA A 142 -2.40 14.48 9.18
N LEU A 143 -3.54 15.14 9.25
CA LEU A 143 -3.90 16.03 10.36
C LEU A 143 -3.92 15.30 11.70
N ARG A 144 -4.53 14.13 11.75
CA ARG A 144 -4.54 13.27 12.96
C ARG A 144 -3.12 12.91 13.39
N MET A 145 -2.27 12.52 12.46
CA MET A 145 -0.86 12.19 12.74
C MET A 145 -0.11 13.40 13.28
N ILE A 146 -0.28 14.58 12.69
CA ILE A 146 0.36 15.82 13.15
C ILE A 146 -0.10 16.15 14.58
N MET A 147 -1.41 16.15 14.84
CA MET A 147 -1.96 16.46 16.15
C MET A 147 -1.46 15.50 17.23
N VAL A 148 -1.56 14.19 16.98
CA VAL A 148 -1.09 13.17 17.94
C VAL A 148 0.42 13.30 18.17
N SER A 149 1.19 13.57 17.12
CA SER A 149 2.64 13.75 17.24
C SER A 149 3.00 15.00 18.04
N LYS A 150 2.25 16.09 17.89
CA LYS A 150 2.44 17.33 18.67
C LYS A 150 2.09 17.13 20.15
N ILE A 151 1.00 16.45 20.44
CA ILE A 151 0.61 16.11 21.83
C ILE A 151 1.71 15.27 22.51
N ASN A 152 2.36 14.38 21.77
CA ASN A 152 3.46 13.55 22.27
C ASN A 152 4.85 14.23 22.18
N ASN A 153 4.92 15.54 21.94
CA ASN A 153 6.16 16.33 21.86
C ASN A 153 7.18 15.79 20.84
N ILE A 154 6.72 15.19 19.74
CA ILE A 154 7.59 14.75 18.65
C ILE A 154 8.07 15.97 17.86
N SER A 155 9.38 16.03 17.57
CA SER A 155 9.98 17.15 16.83
C SER A 155 9.37 17.32 15.43
N SER A 156 9.28 18.57 14.96
CA SER A 156 8.69 18.90 13.68
C SER A 156 9.37 18.18 12.49
N ASP A 157 10.70 17.99 12.55
CA ASP A 157 11.43 17.28 11.48
C ASP A 157 11.07 15.81 11.40
N LYS A 158 10.88 15.15 12.54
CA LYS A 158 10.37 13.76 12.58
C LYS A 158 8.94 13.66 12.06
N ILE A 159 8.10 14.65 12.33
CA ILE A 159 6.73 14.71 11.81
C ILE A 159 6.76 14.87 10.29
N LYS A 160 7.54 15.84 9.76
CA LYS A 160 7.70 16.08 8.33
C LYS A 160 8.17 14.82 7.59
N GLY A 161 9.15 14.09 8.14
CA GLY A 161 9.64 12.84 7.54
C GLY A 161 8.58 11.73 7.43
N ARG A 162 7.54 11.78 8.26
CA ARG A 162 6.45 10.80 8.26
C ARG A 162 5.24 11.18 7.41
N LEU A 163 5.16 12.43 6.96
CA LEU A 163 4.08 12.88 6.10
C LEU A 163 4.14 12.15 4.75
N ARG A 164 2.97 11.83 4.24
CA ARG A 164 2.74 11.24 2.93
C ARG A 164 2.47 12.33 1.92
N GLU A 165 2.59 12.00 0.65
CA GLU A 165 2.17 12.88 -0.42
C GLU A 165 0.67 13.18 -0.33
N THR A 166 0.32 14.40 -0.66
CA THR A 166 -1.07 14.87 -0.79
C THR A 166 -1.46 14.95 -2.25
N TYR A 167 -2.75 15.10 -2.51
CA TYR A 167 -3.28 15.21 -3.87
C TYR A 167 -2.94 16.54 -4.57
N ALA A 168 -2.59 17.56 -3.83
CA ALA A 168 -2.30 18.91 -4.35
C ALA A 168 -0.94 18.97 -5.04
#